data_7e2d2090447008c07774ec0df65a9123
#
_entry.id   7e2d2090447008c07774ec0df65a9123
#
_cell.length_a   1.000
_cell.length_b   1.000
_cell.length_c   1.000
_cell.angle_alpha   90.00
_cell.angle_beta   90.00
_cell.angle_gamma   90.00
#
_symmetry.space_group_name_H-M   'P 1'
#
loop_
_entity.id
_entity.type
_entity.pdbx_description
1 polymer ?
#
loop_
_entity_poly.entity_id
_entity_poly.type
_entity_poly.pdbx_seq_one_letter_code
_entity_poly.pdbx_strand_id
1 'polypeptide(L)'
;LLPDIPHFYASPCLPRKDHIQSMGSQNASNGVLDAIWKLLASIQLTIVLLLSLAGTSIIGTLIPQNSEPAAYVAAFGETLYRFFAVLGLFDMYHSWWFQILIVLLAANVVVCSADRLSAGRRILFVRRPAYQAARFRNLPDREVFTEERDPGILRTLYEPYVSKKVHAVHIETSEGGFRIFGENGRWTRFGVYAVHLSVVLLLIGGLIGSIFGFDGFVTIPEGDTVQQVALRSTGERLRLPFAIRCDDFDVSFYETGAPKEFRSRLTLLENGQPVLQKDIIVNDPLRYRGISIFQSSYGTLPSREAVMSFTSRSTGMVYTKEMKIGGEFVIPENLGTFVLADIRHNAQFRGNPVGDAFIGRLTPPNGTPEEVVLPIRFPTFDRMRRGDAVIAGGQFKEKHYTGLQVNKDPGVDIVYIGFILMIAGCYVTFFRSHQQVFIQASRRGGVTRVTVGGTANKNKAAMERRIQRLSAALKQLK
;
A
#
# COMPACT_ATOMS: atom_id res chain seq x y z
N LEU A 1 -14.74 -30.53 17.38
CA LEU A 1 -15.86 -30.54 16.43
C LEU A 1 -15.65 -29.38 15.46
N LEU A 2 -14.85 -29.65 14.39
CA LEU A 2 -14.65 -28.74 13.25
C LEU A 2 -15.76 -29.05 12.24
N PRO A 3 -16.45 -28.05 11.67
CA PRO A 3 -17.41 -28.30 10.60
C PRO A 3 -16.67 -28.57 9.28
N ASP A 4 -17.20 -29.51 8.54
CA ASP A 4 -16.74 -29.99 7.24
C ASP A 4 -16.44 -28.85 6.24
N ILE A 5 -15.18 -28.77 5.80
CA ILE A 5 -14.77 -27.94 4.67
C ILE A 5 -15.26 -28.65 3.40
N PRO A 6 -16.09 -28.03 2.56
CA PRO A 6 -16.54 -28.66 1.33
C PRO A 6 -15.34 -28.82 0.37
N HIS A 7 -15.05 -30.04 0.01
CA HIS A 7 -14.09 -30.40 -1.03
C HIS A 7 -14.38 -29.62 -2.32
N PHE A 8 -13.49 -28.70 -2.65
CA PHE A 8 -13.39 -28.17 -4.02
C PHE A 8 -13.02 -29.33 -4.94
N TYR A 9 -13.94 -29.77 -5.75
CA TYR A 9 -13.68 -30.73 -6.81
C TYR A 9 -12.67 -30.12 -7.80
N ALA A 10 -11.40 -30.41 -7.56
CA ALA A 10 -10.40 -30.40 -8.61
C ALA A 10 -10.67 -31.63 -9.45
N SER A 11 -11.32 -31.45 -10.59
CA SER A 11 -11.36 -32.52 -11.63
C SER A 11 -9.93 -32.78 -12.05
N PRO A 12 -9.44 -34.04 -11.97
CA PRO A 12 -8.13 -34.38 -12.47
C PRO A 12 -8.12 -34.17 -13.98
N CYS A 13 -7.16 -33.39 -14.48
CA CYS A 13 -6.80 -33.36 -15.88
C CYS A 13 -6.29 -34.75 -16.27
N LEU A 14 -7.15 -35.57 -16.83
CA LEU A 14 -6.73 -36.76 -17.58
C LEU A 14 -5.95 -36.29 -18.82
N PRO A 15 -4.77 -36.85 -19.10
CA PRO A 15 -4.06 -36.54 -20.32
C PRO A 15 -4.86 -37.16 -21.52
N ARG A 16 -5.27 -36.28 -22.42
CA ARG A 16 -5.87 -36.67 -23.68
C ARG A 16 -4.79 -37.35 -24.55
N LYS A 17 -4.80 -38.69 -24.60
CA LYS A 17 -4.18 -39.41 -25.68
C LYS A 17 -5.05 -39.21 -26.92
N ASP A 18 -4.56 -38.54 -27.93
CA ASP A 18 -4.95 -38.78 -29.32
C ASP A 18 -4.01 -38.03 -30.26
N HIS A 19 -3.52 -38.83 -31.23
CA HIS A 19 -2.90 -38.48 -32.52
C HIS A 19 -1.50 -37.85 -32.50
N ILE A 20 -0.52 -38.78 -32.35
CA ILE A 20 0.78 -38.62 -33.01
C ILE A 20 0.68 -39.31 -34.37
N GLN A 21 0.60 -38.54 -35.44
CA GLN A 21 1.17 -38.98 -36.73
C GLN A 21 1.55 -37.74 -37.56
N SER A 22 2.84 -37.73 -37.90
CA SER A 22 3.51 -37.04 -39.01
C SER A 22 3.47 -35.51 -39.03
N MET A 23 4.59 -34.87 -38.73
CA MET A 23 5.38 -34.16 -39.73
C MET A 23 6.69 -33.68 -39.10
N GLY A 24 7.77 -34.00 -39.77
CA GLY A 24 9.12 -33.73 -39.35
C GLY A 24 9.51 -32.25 -39.31
N SER A 25 10.56 -32.03 -38.56
CA SER A 25 11.50 -30.91 -38.63
C SER A 25 10.93 -29.49 -38.76
N GLN A 26 10.47 -28.94 -37.64
CA GLN A 26 10.61 -27.50 -37.32
C GLN A 26 10.31 -27.30 -35.83
N ASN A 27 11.28 -26.68 -35.10
CA ASN A 27 11.07 -25.99 -33.82
C ASN A 27 11.60 -26.64 -32.54
N ALA A 28 12.89 -26.63 -32.37
CA ALA A 28 13.50 -26.67 -31.03
C ALA A 28 13.10 -25.43 -30.16
N SER A 29 12.83 -24.28 -30.81
CA SER A 29 12.35 -23.05 -30.12
C SER A 29 10.92 -23.19 -29.60
N ASN A 30 10.03 -23.93 -30.26
CA ASN A 30 8.67 -24.12 -29.76
C ASN A 30 8.62 -25.04 -28.53
N GLY A 31 9.55 -25.95 -28.37
CA GLY A 31 9.62 -26.82 -27.19
C GLY A 31 9.98 -26.09 -25.89
N VAL A 32 10.87 -25.11 -25.96
CA VAL A 32 11.27 -24.34 -24.81
C VAL A 32 10.15 -23.36 -24.37
N LEU A 33 9.54 -22.67 -25.32
CA LEU A 33 8.41 -21.78 -25.05
C LEU A 33 7.21 -22.55 -24.47
N ASP A 34 6.91 -23.73 -24.98
CA ASP A 34 5.86 -24.60 -24.45
C ASP A 34 6.18 -25.07 -23.02
N ALA A 35 7.44 -25.38 -22.74
CA ALA A 35 7.88 -25.76 -21.39
C ALA A 35 7.73 -24.60 -20.39
N ILE A 36 8.16 -23.39 -20.78
CA ILE A 36 8.01 -22.18 -19.97
C ILE A 36 6.52 -21.88 -19.74
N TRP A 37 5.69 -21.95 -20.79
CA TRP A 37 4.24 -21.74 -20.66
C TRP A 37 3.61 -22.73 -19.69
N LYS A 38 3.91 -24.03 -19.79
CA LYS A 38 3.40 -25.06 -18.88
C LYS A 38 3.88 -24.84 -17.45
N LEU A 39 5.12 -24.41 -17.24
CA LEU A 39 5.65 -24.07 -15.93
C LEU A 39 4.87 -22.88 -15.34
N LEU A 40 4.72 -21.78 -16.10
CA LEU A 40 3.98 -20.60 -15.68
C LEU A 40 2.47 -20.86 -15.53
N ALA A 41 1.88 -21.83 -16.22
CA ALA A 41 0.49 -22.24 -16.04
C ALA A 41 0.27 -23.19 -14.85
N SER A 42 1.33 -23.55 -14.11
CA SER A 42 1.28 -24.51 -13.01
C SER A 42 0.76 -23.89 -11.71
N ILE A 43 -0.25 -24.54 -11.11
CA ILE A 43 -0.75 -24.17 -9.76
C ILE A 43 0.33 -24.45 -8.69
N GLN A 44 1.17 -25.46 -8.88
CA GLN A 44 2.26 -25.76 -7.96
C GLN A 44 3.25 -24.60 -7.88
N LEU A 45 3.58 -23.98 -9.02
CA LEU A 45 4.41 -22.78 -9.06
C LEU A 45 3.74 -21.62 -8.30
N THR A 46 2.43 -21.42 -8.48
CA THR A 46 1.67 -20.41 -7.75
C THR A 46 1.83 -20.59 -6.23
N ILE A 47 1.67 -21.81 -5.73
CA ILE A 47 1.77 -22.12 -4.30
C ILE A 47 3.20 -21.86 -3.81
N VAL A 48 4.21 -22.29 -4.53
CA VAL A 48 5.62 -22.07 -4.16
C VAL A 48 5.93 -20.57 -4.11
N LEU A 49 5.53 -19.79 -5.12
CA LEU A 49 5.77 -18.35 -5.15
C LEU A 49 5.04 -17.62 -4.01
N LEU A 50 3.78 -17.98 -3.72
CA LEU A 50 3.03 -17.40 -2.61
C LEU A 50 3.67 -17.71 -1.26
N LEU A 51 4.09 -18.96 -1.03
CA LEU A 51 4.77 -19.34 0.21
C LEU A 51 6.15 -18.68 0.34
N SER A 52 6.90 -18.55 -0.75
CA SER A 52 8.17 -17.85 -0.77
C SER A 52 7.99 -16.36 -0.45
N LEU A 53 7.03 -15.68 -1.08
CA LEU A 53 6.71 -14.28 -0.80
C LEU A 53 6.21 -14.09 0.63
N ALA A 54 5.35 -14.98 1.13
CA ALA A 54 4.87 -14.91 2.51
C ALA A 54 6.03 -15.10 3.51
N GLY A 55 6.87 -16.10 3.31
CA GLY A 55 8.02 -16.37 4.18
C GLY A 55 9.02 -15.22 4.19
N THR A 56 9.36 -14.69 3.02
CA THR A 56 10.26 -13.53 2.92
C THR A 56 9.64 -12.28 3.53
N SER A 57 8.34 -12.03 3.31
CA SER A 57 7.65 -10.88 3.91
C SER A 57 7.62 -10.95 5.44
N ILE A 58 7.49 -12.14 6.03
CA ILE A 58 7.61 -12.34 7.48
C ILE A 58 9.01 -11.92 7.95
N ILE A 59 10.07 -12.37 7.26
CA ILE A 59 11.44 -11.98 7.58
C ILE A 59 11.61 -10.46 7.49
N GLY A 60 11.11 -9.85 6.42
CA GLY A 60 11.17 -8.39 6.23
C GLY A 60 10.38 -7.58 7.26
N THR A 61 9.38 -8.18 7.89
CA THR A 61 8.63 -7.55 8.99
C THR A 61 9.36 -7.68 10.33
N LEU A 62 10.07 -8.78 10.53
CA LEU A 62 10.83 -9.01 11.76
C LEU A 62 12.13 -8.19 11.82
N ILE A 63 12.74 -7.91 10.67
CA ILE A 63 13.95 -7.08 10.57
C ILE A 63 13.49 -5.64 10.34
N PRO A 64 13.86 -4.67 11.21
CA PRO A 64 13.58 -3.25 10.94
C PRO A 64 14.14 -2.86 9.57
N GLN A 65 13.32 -2.24 8.73
CA GLN A 65 13.73 -1.85 7.39
C GLN A 65 14.25 -0.41 7.39
N ASN A 66 15.30 -0.14 6.61
CA ASN A 66 15.86 1.20 6.37
C ASN A 66 16.28 1.94 7.66
N SER A 67 16.86 1.22 8.63
CA SER A 67 17.45 1.80 9.84
C SER A 67 18.94 2.14 9.61
N GLU A 68 19.53 2.89 10.54
CA GLU A 68 20.96 3.23 10.45
C GLU A 68 21.84 1.98 10.58
N PRO A 69 22.95 1.88 9.80
CA PRO A 69 23.89 0.76 9.84
C PRO A 69 24.40 0.42 11.24
N ALA A 70 24.65 1.45 12.06
CA ALA A 70 25.14 1.27 13.45
C ALA A 70 24.12 0.51 14.32
N ALA A 71 22.82 0.72 14.13
CA ALA A 71 21.78 0.01 14.85
C ALA A 71 21.74 -1.48 14.49
N TYR A 72 21.97 -1.82 13.22
CA TYR A 72 22.04 -3.21 12.79
C TYR A 72 23.29 -3.93 13.30
N VAL A 73 24.44 -3.25 13.28
CA VAL A 73 25.67 -3.82 13.84
C VAL A 73 25.53 -4.04 15.34
N ALA A 74 24.88 -3.13 16.07
CA ALA A 74 24.60 -3.29 17.49
C ALA A 74 23.65 -4.47 17.78
N ALA A 75 22.64 -4.69 16.92
CA ALA A 75 21.63 -5.73 17.11
C ALA A 75 22.11 -7.12 16.67
N PHE A 76 22.82 -7.24 15.56
CA PHE A 76 23.17 -8.52 14.91
C PHE A 76 24.68 -8.83 14.93
N GLY A 77 25.52 -7.88 15.26
CA GLY A 77 26.98 -7.98 15.12
C GLY A 77 27.45 -7.82 13.69
N GLU A 78 28.74 -7.51 13.52
CA GLU A 78 29.33 -7.16 12.22
C GLU A 78 29.20 -8.27 11.16
N THR A 79 29.37 -9.54 11.55
CA THR A 79 29.36 -10.67 10.61
C THR A 79 27.96 -10.91 10.01
N LEU A 80 26.90 -10.94 10.85
CA LEU A 80 25.54 -11.12 10.38
C LEU A 80 25.03 -9.88 9.64
N TYR A 81 25.45 -8.68 10.08
CA TYR A 81 25.15 -7.44 9.36
C TYR A 81 25.64 -7.50 7.91
N ARG A 82 26.90 -7.87 7.69
CA ARG A 82 27.46 -7.98 6.33
C ARG A 82 26.74 -9.02 5.48
N PHE A 83 26.43 -10.17 6.06
CA PHE A 83 25.69 -11.22 5.36
C PHE A 83 24.27 -10.76 4.95
N PHE A 84 23.53 -10.15 5.86
CA PHE A 84 22.19 -9.64 5.59
C PHE A 84 22.20 -8.46 4.62
N ALA A 85 23.22 -7.60 4.68
CA ALA A 85 23.39 -6.49 3.76
C ALA A 85 23.63 -6.97 2.31
N VAL A 86 24.46 -8.00 2.09
CA VAL A 86 24.67 -8.61 0.76
C VAL A 86 23.37 -9.19 0.20
N LEU A 87 22.52 -9.78 1.05
CA LEU A 87 21.22 -10.31 0.66
C LEU A 87 20.15 -9.21 0.48
N GLY A 88 20.44 -7.95 0.84
CA GLY A 88 19.48 -6.85 0.76
C GLY A 88 18.32 -6.98 1.75
N LEU A 89 18.51 -7.66 2.89
CA LEU A 89 17.43 -7.91 3.86
C LEU A 89 17.03 -6.67 4.65
N PHE A 90 17.84 -5.62 4.68
CA PHE A 90 17.55 -4.34 5.33
C PHE A 90 16.72 -3.38 4.47
N ASP A 91 16.63 -3.65 3.16
CA ASP A 91 15.71 -3.02 2.20
C ASP A 91 15.13 -4.10 1.29
N MET A 92 14.52 -5.09 1.90
CA MET A 92 14.11 -6.33 1.25
C MET A 92 13.10 -6.09 0.13
N TYR A 93 12.15 -5.18 0.33
CA TYR A 93 11.10 -4.91 -0.65
C TYR A 93 11.59 -4.26 -1.95
N HIS A 94 12.79 -3.65 -1.93
CA HIS A 94 13.47 -3.13 -3.12
C HIS A 94 14.56 -4.07 -3.65
N SER A 95 14.81 -5.22 -3.00
CA SER A 95 15.80 -6.17 -3.45
C SER A 95 15.41 -6.80 -4.80
N TRP A 96 16.40 -7.03 -5.67
CA TRP A 96 16.20 -7.58 -7.01
C TRP A 96 15.51 -8.96 -7.01
N TRP A 97 15.83 -9.81 -6.05
CA TRP A 97 15.26 -11.15 -5.96
C TRP A 97 13.80 -11.13 -5.49
N PHE A 98 13.42 -10.21 -4.59
CA PHE A 98 12.04 -10.01 -4.17
C PHE A 98 11.18 -9.48 -5.32
N GLN A 99 11.71 -8.51 -6.09
CA GLN A 99 11.04 -8.00 -7.29
C GLN A 99 10.86 -9.09 -8.35
N ILE A 100 11.85 -9.98 -8.53
CA ILE A 100 11.71 -11.14 -9.44
C ILE A 100 10.59 -12.08 -8.97
N LEU A 101 10.47 -12.35 -7.67
CA LEU A 101 9.36 -13.17 -7.15
C LEU A 101 8.00 -12.54 -7.46
N ILE A 102 7.87 -11.22 -7.32
CA ILE A 102 6.64 -10.47 -7.68
C ILE A 102 6.35 -10.60 -9.18
N VAL A 103 7.35 -10.39 -10.04
CA VAL A 103 7.20 -10.50 -11.50
C VAL A 103 6.81 -11.92 -11.90
N LEU A 104 7.46 -12.93 -11.32
CA LEU A 104 7.12 -14.35 -11.59
C LEU A 104 5.70 -14.68 -11.14
N LEU A 105 5.26 -14.18 -9.98
CA LEU A 105 3.88 -14.38 -9.52
C LEU A 105 2.89 -13.68 -10.44
N ALA A 106 3.15 -12.44 -10.84
CA ALA A 106 2.28 -11.73 -11.78
C ALA A 106 2.17 -12.45 -13.11
N ALA A 107 3.30 -12.91 -13.69
CA ALA A 107 3.34 -13.69 -14.92
C ALA A 107 2.58 -15.03 -14.77
N ASN A 108 2.78 -15.74 -13.67
CA ASN A 108 2.08 -16.99 -13.37
C ASN A 108 0.56 -16.77 -13.30
N VAL A 109 0.07 -15.73 -12.58
CA VAL A 109 -1.36 -15.42 -12.47
C VAL A 109 -1.95 -15.06 -13.83
N VAL A 110 -1.23 -14.29 -14.66
CA VAL A 110 -1.67 -13.94 -16.02
C VAL A 110 -1.78 -15.18 -16.90
N VAL A 111 -0.74 -16.01 -16.95
CA VAL A 111 -0.70 -17.22 -17.80
C VAL A 111 -1.75 -18.24 -17.36
N CYS A 112 -1.86 -18.50 -16.04
CA CYS A 112 -2.91 -19.37 -15.50
C CYS A 112 -4.32 -18.87 -15.83
N SER A 113 -4.53 -17.56 -15.76
CA SER A 113 -5.84 -16.95 -16.06
C SER A 113 -6.16 -17.03 -17.55
N ALA A 114 -5.18 -16.77 -18.43
CA ALA A 114 -5.33 -16.85 -19.87
C ALA A 114 -5.63 -18.28 -20.33
N ASP A 115 -4.91 -19.26 -19.80
CA ASP A 115 -5.10 -20.67 -20.11
C ASP A 115 -6.51 -21.13 -19.72
N ARG A 116 -6.95 -20.84 -18.51
CA ARG A 116 -8.31 -21.15 -18.02
C ARG A 116 -9.39 -20.39 -18.78
N LEU A 117 -9.17 -19.12 -19.13
CA LEU A 117 -10.12 -18.31 -19.90
C LEU A 117 -10.27 -18.87 -21.32
N SER A 118 -9.18 -19.30 -21.96
CA SER A 118 -9.21 -19.90 -23.29
C SER A 118 -10.03 -21.19 -23.30
N ALA A 119 -9.85 -22.05 -22.32
CA ALA A 119 -10.66 -23.24 -22.11
C ALA A 119 -12.13 -22.93 -21.80
N GLY A 120 -12.36 -21.88 -21.02
CA GLY A 120 -13.71 -21.40 -20.60
C GLY A 120 -14.47 -20.62 -21.67
N ARG A 121 -13.79 -20.01 -22.65
CA ARG A 121 -14.43 -19.18 -23.70
C ARG A 121 -15.61 -19.86 -24.39
N ARG A 122 -15.46 -21.15 -24.74
CA ARG A 122 -16.54 -21.91 -25.36
C ARG A 122 -17.78 -22.01 -24.50
N ILE A 123 -17.62 -22.07 -23.17
CA ILE A 123 -18.74 -22.15 -22.21
C ILE A 123 -19.36 -20.77 -21.96
N LEU A 124 -18.56 -19.72 -21.93
CA LEU A 124 -19.00 -18.34 -21.63
C LEU A 124 -19.74 -17.71 -22.78
N PHE A 125 -19.27 -17.93 -24.03
CA PHE A 125 -19.77 -17.23 -25.22
C PHE A 125 -20.63 -18.12 -26.15
N VAL A 126 -20.93 -19.38 -25.76
CA VAL A 126 -21.83 -20.23 -26.54
C VAL A 126 -23.24 -19.67 -26.52
N ARG A 127 -23.78 -19.36 -27.69
CA ARG A 127 -25.16 -18.84 -27.83
C ARG A 127 -26.21 -19.88 -27.44
N ARG A 128 -25.93 -21.17 -27.64
CA ARG A 128 -26.83 -22.29 -27.31
C ARG A 128 -26.06 -23.37 -26.53
N PRO A 129 -26.06 -23.31 -25.17
CA PRO A 129 -25.43 -24.32 -24.37
C PRO A 129 -26.17 -25.68 -24.59
N ALA A 130 -25.39 -26.74 -24.78
CA ALA A 130 -25.96 -28.10 -24.84
C ALA A 130 -26.48 -28.46 -23.44
N TYR A 131 -27.79 -28.53 -23.29
CA TYR A 131 -28.43 -28.92 -22.05
C TYR A 131 -28.51 -30.44 -21.94
N GLN A 132 -27.86 -30.98 -20.92
CA GLN A 132 -27.96 -32.41 -20.61
C GLN A 132 -29.17 -32.65 -19.71
N ALA A 133 -30.31 -33.02 -20.29
CA ALA A 133 -31.55 -33.31 -19.56
C ALA A 133 -31.37 -34.37 -18.46
N ALA A 134 -30.46 -35.34 -18.67
CA ALA A 134 -30.14 -36.35 -17.68
C ALA A 134 -29.64 -35.78 -16.34
N ARG A 135 -28.89 -34.69 -16.39
CA ARG A 135 -28.37 -33.99 -15.18
C ARG A 135 -29.50 -33.44 -14.30
N PHE A 136 -30.58 -32.99 -14.91
CA PHE A 136 -31.71 -32.41 -14.18
C PHE A 136 -32.73 -33.43 -13.70
N ARG A 137 -32.82 -34.58 -14.38
CA ARG A 137 -33.74 -35.66 -14.00
C ARG A 137 -33.38 -36.36 -12.70
N ASN A 138 -32.14 -36.34 -12.31
CA ASN A 138 -31.61 -37.01 -11.12
C ASN A 138 -31.38 -36.02 -9.94
N LEU A 139 -31.88 -34.79 -10.02
CA LEU A 139 -31.79 -33.82 -8.90
C LEU A 139 -32.70 -34.26 -7.74
N PRO A 140 -32.18 -34.26 -6.51
CA PRO A 140 -33.00 -34.61 -5.33
C PRO A 140 -34.11 -33.57 -5.08
N ASP A 141 -33.85 -32.29 -5.37
CA ASP A 141 -34.75 -31.16 -5.04
C ASP A 141 -35.66 -30.77 -6.21
N ARG A 142 -36.07 -31.74 -7.03
CA ARG A 142 -37.00 -31.51 -8.12
C ARG A 142 -38.47 -31.57 -7.63
N GLU A 143 -39.28 -30.65 -8.13
CA GLU A 143 -40.72 -30.65 -7.94
C GLU A 143 -41.39 -31.41 -9.12
N VAL A 144 -42.36 -32.24 -8.81
CA VAL A 144 -43.11 -32.99 -9.82
C VAL A 144 -44.60 -32.84 -9.52
N PHE A 145 -45.38 -32.53 -10.56
CA PHE A 145 -46.82 -32.46 -10.49
C PHE A 145 -47.47 -32.89 -11.80
N THR A 146 -48.76 -33.14 -11.77
CA THR A 146 -49.58 -33.56 -12.91
C THR A 146 -50.57 -32.47 -13.29
N GLU A 147 -50.83 -32.33 -14.59
CA GLU A 147 -51.80 -31.43 -15.20
C GLU A 147 -52.64 -32.17 -16.21
N GLU A 148 -53.91 -31.84 -16.32
CA GLU A 148 -54.83 -32.44 -17.29
C GLU A 148 -54.64 -31.86 -18.71
N ARG A 149 -54.16 -30.60 -18.75
CA ARG A 149 -53.95 -29.84 -19.98
C ARG A 149 -52.90 -30.46 -20.88
N ASP A 150 -53.10 -30.32 -22.19
CA ASP A 150 -52.16 -30.77 -23.21
C ASP A 150 -50.83 -30.03 -23.08
N PRO A 151 -49.68 -30.70 -23.31
CA PRO A 151 -48.35 -30.06 -23.30
C PRO A 151 -48.23 -28.84 -24.20
N GLY A 152 -48.94 -28.77 -25.34
CA GLY A 152 -48.94 -27.60 -26.22
C GLY A 152 -49.53 -26.36 -25.55
N ILE A 153 -50.67 -26.53 -24.81
CA ILE A 153 -51.27 -25.44 -24.04
C ILE A 153 -50.35 -24.98 -22.89
N LEU A 154 -49.80 -25.95 -22.19
CA LEU A 154 -48.87 -25.62 -21.09
C LEU A 154 -47.62 -24.88 -21.62
N ARG A 155 -47.15 -25.16 -22.79
CA ARG A 155 -46.03 -24.46 -23.42
C ARG A 155 -46.38 -22.97 -23.63
N THR A 156 -47.52 -22.63 -24.18
CA THR A 156 -47.94 -21.27 -24.42
C THR A 156 -48.08 -20.44 -23.14
N LEU A 157 -48.38 -21.10 -22.02
CA LEU A 157 -48.48 -20.45 -20.70
C LEU A 157 -47.13 -20.34 -20.00
N TYR A 158 -46.31 -21.41 -20.04
CA TYR A 158 -45.07 -21.47 -19.29
C TYR A 158 -43.92 -20.68 -19.97
N GLU A 159 -43.85 -20.67 -21.30
CA GLU A 159 -42.80 -19.99 -22.04
C GLU A 159 -42.72 -18.48 -21.70
N PRO A 160 -43.79 -17.67 -21.80
CA PRO A 160 -43.75 -16.25 -21.49
C PRO A 160 -43.53 -15.99 -19.99
N TYR A 161 -44.05 -16.84 -19.11
CA TYR A 161 -43.83 -16.71 -17.67
C TYR A 161 -42.36 -16.93 -17.28
N VAL A 162 -41.77 -18.00 -17.79
CA VAL A 162 -40.36 -18.35 -17.51
C VAL A 162 -39.41 -17.34 -18.12
N SER A 163 -39.69 -16.89 -19.34
CA SER A 163 -38.88 -15.86 -20.03
C SER A 163 -38.82 -14.52 -19.30
N LYS A 164 -39.86 -14.16 -18.51
CA LYS A 164 -39.82 -12.99 -17.61
C LYS A 164 -38.97 -13.21 -16.35
N LYS A 165 -38.76 -14.45 -15.92
CA LYS A 165 -38.05 -14.80 -14.67
C LYS A 165 -36.59 -15.23 -14.89
N VAL A 166 -36.23 -15.60 -16.11
CA VAL A 166 -34.94 -16.16 -16.49
C VAL A 166 -34.45 -15.49 -17.77
N HIS A 167 -33.18 -15.05 -17.81
CA HIS A 167 -32.70 -14.23 -18.91
C HIS A 167 -32.45 -15.00 -20.22
N ALA A 168 -31.90 -16.19 -20.13
CA ALA A 168 -31.60 -17.01 -21.30
C ALA A 168 -32.48 -18.25 -21.27
N VAL A 169 -33.52 -18.26 -22.11
CA VAL A 169 -34.47 -19.37 -22.23
C VAL A 169 -34.26 -20.10 -23.55
N HIS A 170 -34.19 -21.41 -23.50
CA HIS A 170 -34.12 -22.29 -24.64
C HIS A 170 -35.18 -23.36 -24.50
N ILE A 171 -35.96 -23.59 -25.59
CA ILE A 171 -37.09 -24.53 -25.61
C ILE A 171 -36.78 -25.59 -26.63
N GLU A 172 -36.92 -26.83 -26.19
CA GLU A 172 -36.79 -28.04 -27.05
C GLU A 172 -38.10 -28.79 -27.06
N THR A 173 -38.54 -29.17 -28.24
CA THR A 173 -39.64 -30.13 -28.41
C THR A 173 -39.10 -31.55 -28.16
N SER A 174 -39.81 -32.35 -27.38
CA SER A 174 -39.47 -33.75 -27.13
C SER A 174 -40.68 -34.63 -27.39
N GLU A 175 -40.44 -35.94 -27.57
CA GLU A 175 -41.52 -36.93 -27.80
C GLU A 175 -42.59 -36.79 -26.69
N GLY A 176 -43.82 -36.42 -27.12
CA GLY A 176 -44.96 -36.24 -26.25
C GLY A 176 -44.93 -35.00 -25.35
N GLY A 177 -44.11 -33.96 -25.66
CA GLY A 177 -44.11 -32.75 -24.87
C GLY A 177 -42.97 -31.75 -25.20
N PHE A 178 -42.51 -31.00 -24.20
CA PHE A 178 -41.47 -29.96 -24.35
C PHE A 178 -40.55 -29.89 -23.15
N ARG A 179 -39.41 -29.25 -23.35
CA ARG A 179 -38.44 -28.90 -22.29
C ARG A 179 -38.10 -27.44 -22.39
N ILE A 180 -38.07 -26.75 -21.25
CA ILE A 180 -37.62 -25.36 -21.11
C ILE A 180 -36.34 -25.37 -20.26
N PHE A 181 -35.27 -24.80 -20.79
CA PHE A 181 -34.05 -24.53 -20.07
C PHE A 181 -33.91 -23.03 -19.89
N GLY A 182 -33.58 -22.62 -18.69
CA GLY A 182 -33.35 -21.23 -18.39
C GLY A 182 -32.04 -21.03 -17.62
N GLU A 183 -31.34 -19.95 -17.87
CA GLU A 183 -30.06 -19.68 -17.24
C GLU A 183 -29.95 -18.23 -16.80
N ASN A 184 -29.52 -18.01 -15.55
CA ASN A 184 -29.26 -16.70 -15.00
C ASN A 184 -27.83 -16.61 -14.44
N GLY A 185 -27.21 -15.42 -14.57
CA GLY A 185 -25.95 -15.12 -13.92
C GLY A 185 -24.75 -15.80 -14.55
N ARG A 186 -24.75 -16.12 -15.84
CA ARG A 186 -23.59 -16.67 -16.57
C ARG A 186 -22.35 -15.79 -16.42
N TRP A 187 -22.53 -14.47 -16.42
CA TRP A 187 -21.46 -13.49 -16.27
C TRP A 187 -20.74 -13.55 -14.91
N THR A 188 -21.36 -14.17 -13.88
CA THR A 188 -20.73 -14.30 -12.55
C THR A 188 -19.44 -15.11 -12.59
N ARG A 189 -19.21 -15.87 -13.64
CA ARG A 189 -17.96 -16.59 -13.87
C ARG A 189 -16.77 -15.66 -14.15
N PHE A 190 -17.03 -14.42 -14.60
CA PHE A 190 -16.00 -13.41 -14.78
C PHE A 190 -15.46 -12.85 -13.44
N GLY A 191 -16.18 -13.05 -12.34
CA GLY A 191 -15.75 -12.55 -11.01
C GLY A 191 -14.35 -13.05 -10.63
N VAL A 192 -14.05 -14.32 -10.88
CA VAL A 192 -12.71 -14.89 -10.60
C VAL A 192 -11.62 -14.21 -11.44
N TYR A 193 -11.90 -13.95 -12.72
CA TYR A 193 -10.92 -13.25 -13.58
C TYR A 193 -10.73 -11.80 -13.19
N ALA A 194 -11.78 -11.12 -12.68
CA ALA A 194 -11.67 -9.79 -12.12
C ALA A 194 -10.78 -9.79 -10.87
N VAL A 195 -10.91 -10.78 -9.99
CA VAL A 195 -10.01 -10.94 -8.82
C VAL A 195 -8.57 -11.21 -9.27
N HIS A 196 -8.34 -12.09 -10.24
CA HIS A 196 -6.97 -12.36 -10.74
C HIS A 196 -6.36 -11.10 -11.39
N LEU A 197 -7.13 -10.37 -12.19
CA LEU A 197 -6.68 -9.11 -12.79
C LEU A 197 -6.37 -8.06 -11.71
N SER A 198 -7.18 -7.99 -10.65
CA SER A 198 -6.92 -7.06 -9.54
C SER A 198 -5.61 -7.38 -8.83
N VAL A 199 -5.31 -8.67 -8.59
CA VAL A 199 -4.02 -9.09 -8.01
C VAL A 199 -2.85 -8.67 -8.91
N VAL A 200 -2.98 -8.87 -10.22
CA VAL A 200 -1.95 -8.44 -11.18
C VAL A 200 -1.75 -6.93 -11.13
N LEU A 201 -2.83 -6.14 -11.08
CA LEU A 201 -2.73 -4.68 -10.95
C LEU A 201 -2.06 -4.26 -9.65
N LEU A 202 -2.37 -4.91 -8.52
CA LEU A 202 -1.72 -4.65 -7.24
C LEU A 202 -0.21 -4.94 -7.30
N LEU A 203 0.18 -6.08 -7.88
CA LEU A 203 1.60 -6.45 -8.02
C LEU A 203 2.35 -5.50 -8.97
N ILE A 204 1.75 -5.13 -10.10
CA ILE A 204 2.34 -4.17 -11.05
C ILE A 204 2.44 -2.78 -10.42
N GLY A 205 1.39 -2.32 -9.75
CA GLY A 205 1.40 -1.02 -9.08
C GLY A 205 2.47 -0.96 -7.99
N GLY A 206 2.57 -1.98 -7.14
CA GLY A 206 3.62 -2.09 -6.14
C GLY A 206 5.04 -2.12 -6.76
N LEU A 207 5.21 -2.84 -7.86
CA LEU A 207 6.49 -2.90 -8.57
C LEU A 207 6.87 -1.54 -9.20
N ILE A 208 5.91 -0.85 -9.82
CA ILE A 208 6.14 0.50 -10.37
C ILE A 208 6.50 1.48 -9.25
N GLY A 209 5.82 1.42 -8.10
CA GLY A 209 6.15 2.22 -6.92
C GLY A 209 7.55 1.93 -6.40
N SER A 210 7.92 0.65 -6.31
CA SER A 210 9.24 0.21 -5.85
C SER A 210 10.39 0.63 -6.78
N ILE A 211 10.19 0.58 -8.12
CA ILE A 211 11.25 0.87 -9.09
C ILE A 211 11.37 2.38 -9.39
N PHE A 212 10.23 3.08 -9.53
CA PHE A 212 10.17 4.47 -9.99
C PHE A 212 9.78 5.46 -8.90
N GLY A 213 9.51 4.97 -7.70
CA GLY A 213 9.21 5.76 -6.52
C GLY A 213 10.46 6.11 -5.72
N PHE A 214 10.28 6.96 -4.73
CA PHE A 214 11.26 7.20 -3.67
C PHE A 214 10.57 7.62 -2.38
N ASP A 215 11.21 7.33 -1.25
CA ASP A 215 10.85 7.85 0.08
C ASP A 215 12.05 8.57 0.66
N GLY A 216 11.89 9.86 0.94
CA GLY A 216 12.92 10.72 1.47
C GLY A 216 12.44 11.49 2.68
N PHE A 217 13.41 11.99 3.43
CA PHE A 217 13.18 12.81 4.61
C PHE A 217 14.02 14.08 4.53
N VAL A 218 13.46 15.20 5.03
CA VAL A 218 14.17 16.47 5.12
C VAL A 218 13.72 17.25 6.34
N THR A 219 14.65 17.88 7.00
CA THR A 219 14.42 18.84 8.09
C THR A 219 14.62 20.24 7.57
N ILE A 220 13.62 21.09 7.74
CA ILE A 220 13.64 22.48 7.27
C ILE A 220 13.42 23.43 8.46
N PRO A 221 14.41 24.22 8.85
CA PRO A 221 14.21 25.31 9.79
C PRO A 221 13.20 26.34 9.24
N GLU A 222 12.44 26.95 10.15
CA GLU A 222 11.54 28.03 9.78
C GLU A 222 12.27 29.17 9.05
N GLY A 223 11.74 29.63 7.93
CA GLY A 223 12.32 30.61 7.04
C GLY A 223 13.33 30.05 6.02
N ASP A 224 13.78 28.82 6.18
CA ASP A 224 14.80 28.23 5.33
C ASP A 224 14.18 27.52 4.09
N THR A 225 15.02 27.33 3.06
CA THR A 225 14.62 26.68 1.80
C THR A 225 15.57 25.53 1.49
N VAL A 226 15.00 24.38 1.10
CA VAL A 226 15.76 23.19 0.71
C VAL A 226 15.29 22.66 -0.65
N GLN A 227 16.21 22.07 -1.41
CA GLN A 227 15.91 21.42 -2.71
C GLN A 227 16.36 19.97 -2.75
N GLN A 228 16.90 19.46 -1.66
CA GLN A 228 17.41 18.10 -1.56
C GLN A 228 16.76 17.41 -0.37
N VAL A 229 16.45 16.13 -0.57
CA VAL A 229 15.94 15.24 0.47
C VAL A 229 16.89 14.06 0.63
N ALA A 230 17.08 13.56 1.84
CA ALA A 230 17.83 12.35 2.08
C ALA A 230 16.92 11.14 1.85
N LEU A 231 17.30 10.24 0.94
CA LEU A 231 16.58 8.99 0.72
C LEU A 231 16.67 8.12 1.97
N ARG A 232 15.54 7.57 2.38
CA ARG A 232 15.48 6.72 3.58
C ARG A 232 16.26 5.41 3.43
N SER A 233 16.28 4.86 2.21
CA SER A 233 16.95 3.59 1.91
C SER A 233 18.47 3.68 1.87
N THR A 234 19.03 4.74 1.27
CA THR A 234 20.47 4.86 1.01
C THR A 234 21.15 5.99 1.78
N GLY A 235 20.37 6.94 2.33
CA GLY A 235 20.90 8.19 2.89
C GLY A 235 21.41 9.18 1.84
N GLU A 236 21.39 8.83 0.57
CA GLU A 236 21.83 9.70 -0.52
C GLU A 236 20.91 10.90 -0.69
N ARG A 237 21.48 12.02 -1.13
CA ARG A 237 20.73 13.25 -1.34
C ARG A 237 20.12 13.28 -2.74
N LEU A 238 18.81 13.19 -2.82
CA LEU A 238 18.04 13.35 -4.05
C LEU A 238 17.65 14.82 -4.24
N ARG A 239 17.98 15.39 -5.41
CA ARG A 239 17.55 16.75 -5.77
C ARG A 239 16.12 16.70 -6.32
N LEU A 240 15.24 17.51 -5.74
CA LEU A 240 13.86 17.68 -6.20
C LEU A 240 13.80 18.66 -7.39
N PRO A 241 12.76 18.54 -8.25
CA PRO A 241 12.51 19.46 -9.37
C PRO A 241 12.05 20.87 -8.92
N PHE A 242 11.77 21.06 -7.64
CA PHE A 242 11.38 22.30 -6.99
C PHE A 242 12.06 22.41 -5.62
N ALA A 243 12.11 23.61 -5.08
CA ALA A 243 12.55 23.82 -3.71
C ALA A 243 11.34 23.93 -2.75
N ILE A 244 11.55 23.55 -1.51
CA ILE A 244 10.55 23.61 -0.44
C ILE A 244 11.04 24.65 0.57
N ARG A 245 10.22 25.69 0.83
CA ARG A 245 10.46 26.67 1.88
C ARG A 245 9.45 26.48 3.00
N CYS A 246 9.92 26.45 4.23
CA CYS A 246 9.07 26.52 5.41
C CYS A 246 8.88 28.00 5.78
N ASP A 247 7.72 28.57 5.48
CA ASP A 247 7.43 29.98 5.78
C ASP A 247 7.11 30.21 7.24
N ASP A 248 6.43 29.24 7.87
CA ASP A 248 5.95 29.31 9.25
C ASP A 248 5.75 27.90 9.80
N PHE A 249 6.05 27.70 11.06
CA PHE A 249 5.83 26.44 11.76
C PHE A 249 5.20 26.69 13.12
N ASP A 250 4.06 26.08 13.39
CA ASP A 250 3.31 26.23 14.62
C ASP A 250 2.93 24.89 15.25
N VAL A 251 3.01 24.81 16.58
CA VAL A 251 2.60 23.64 17.37
C VAL A 251 1.54 24.07 18.36
N SER A 252 0.34 23.55 18.22
CA SER A 252 -0.69 23.71 19.24
C SER A 252 -0.63 22.54 20.24
N PHE A 253 -1.01 22.82 21.49
CA PHE A 253 -0.99 21.85 22.58
C PHE A 253 -2.37 21.72 23.19
N TYR A 254 -2.67 20.53 23.73
CA TYR A 254 -3.80 20.33 24.61
C TYR A 254 -3.53 20.95 26.00
N GLU A 255 -4.58 21.16 26.79
CA GLU A 255 -4.45 21.63 28.20
C GLU A 255 -3.57 20.68 29.04
N THR A 256 -3.43 19.42 28.64
CA THR A 256 -2.57 18.41 29.26
C THR A 256 -1.08 18.60 28.94
N GLY A 257 -0.72 19.55 28.06
CA GLY A 257 0.64 19.75 27.56
C GLY A 257 1.08 18.78 26.45
N ALA A 258 0.21 17.86 26.04
CA ALA A 258 0.49 17.01 24.89
C ALA A 258 0.30 17.77 23.57
N PRO A 259 1.13 17.52 22.53
CA PRO A 259 0.96 18.15 21.23
C PRO A 259 -0.41 17.79 20.64
N LYS A 260 -1.13 18.80 20.15
CA LYS A 260 -2.45 18.64 19.52
C LYS A 260 -2.34 18.60 18.01
N GLU A 261 -1.60 19.54 17.43
CA GLU A 261 -1.45 19.67 15.99
C GLU A 261 -0.10 20.32 15.65
N PHE A 262 0.51 19.83 14.60
CA PHE A 262 1.70 20.41 13.96
C PHE A 262 1.28 20.98 12.62
N ARG A 263 1.52 22.25 12.39
CA ARG A 263 1.20 22.94 11.16
C ARG A 263 2.45 23.57 10.56
N SER A 264 2.74 23.23 9.31
CA SER A 264 3.79 23.88 8.52
C SER A 264 3.17 24.61 7.35
N ARG A 265 3.44 25.91 7.21
CA ARG A 265 3.16 26.65 5.99
C ARG A 265 4.32 26.48 5.03
N LEU A 266 4.06 25.74 3.94
CA LEU A 266 5.08 25.44 2.94
C LEU A 266 4.80 26.21 1.66
N THR A 267 5.87 26.80 1.10
CA THR A 267 5.86 27.35 -0.26
C THR A 267 6.81 26.57 -1.15
N LEU A 268 6.28 26.06 -2.27
CA LEU A 268 7.09 25.41 -3.32
C LEU A 268 7.59 26.49 -4.29
N LEU A 269 8.87 26.38 -4.66
CA LEU A 269 9.54 27.33 -5.54
C LEU A 269 10.09 26.60 -6.76
N GLU A 270 9.78 27.08 -7.97
CA GLU A 270 10.43 26.67 -9.22
C GLU A 270 11.21 27.87 -9.78
N ASN A 271 12.48 27.66 -10.06
CA ASN A 271 13.37 28.74 -10.51
C ASN A 271 13.33 30.00 -9.63
N GLY A 272 13.17 29.81 -8.32
CA GLY A 272 13.08 30.88 -7.35
C GLY A 272 11.70 31.59 -7.25
N GLN A 273 10.74 31.23 -8.09
CA GLN A 273 9.38 31.78 -8.06
C GLN A 273 8.42 30.87 -7.31
N PRO A 274 7.54 31.40 -6.47
CA PRO A 274 6.54 30.61 -5.76
C PRO A 274 5.48 30.08 -6.72
N VAL A 275 5.26 28.75 -6.73
CA VAL A 275 4.28 28.09 -7.58
C VAL A 275 3.09 27.51 -6.81
N LEU A 276 3.29 27.17 -5.54
CA LEU A 276 2.22 26.65 -4.69
C LEU A 276 2.54 26.96 -3.22
N GLN A 277 1.54 27.41 -2.47
CA GLN A 277 1.60 27.55 -1.02
C GLN A 277 0.47 26.78 -0.37
N LYS A 278 0.76 26.04 0.69
CA LYS A 278 -0.24 25.30 1.46
C LYS A 278 0.21 25.15 2.92
N ASP A 279 -0.75 25.28 3.83
CA ASP A 279 -0.58 24.85 5.22
C ASP A 279 -0.80 23.33 5.25
N ILE A 280 0.18 22.57 5.74
CA ILE A 280 0.08 21.13 5.92
C ILE A 280 -0.01 20.79 7.41
N ILE A 281 -0.79 19.77 7.69
CA ILE A 281 -0.94 19.14 9.00
C ILE A 281 -0.77 17.63 8.87
N VAL A 282 -0.75 16.92 9.99
CA VAL A 282 -0.76 15.45 9.97
C VAL A 282 -1.98 14.95 9.19
N ASN A 283 -1.76 14.04 8.24
CA ASN A 283 -2.76 13.46 7.31
C ASN A 283 -3.33 14.39 6.23
N ASP A 284 -2.87 15.66 6.12
CA ASP A 284 -3.20 16.51 4.98
C ASP A 284 -1.93 16.97 4.25
N PRO A 285 -1.36 16.15 3.37
CA PRO A 285 -0.12 16.45 2.68
C PRO A 285 -0.28 17.49 1.57
N LEU A 286 0.83 18.15 1.24
CA LEU A 286 0.96 18.91 0.01
C LEU A 286 1.34 17.96 -1.13
N ARG A 287 0.62 18.02 -2.25
CA ARG A 287 0.90 17.19 -3.43
C ARG A 287 1.21 18.06 -4.63
N TYR A 288 2.34 17.80 -5.28
CA TYR A 288 2.76 18.52 -6.46
C TYR A 288 3.63 17.65 -7.39
N ARG A 289 3.30 17.62 -8.68
CA ARG A 289 4.02 16.81 -9.71
C ARG A 289 4.22 15.33 -9.34
N GLY A 290 3.21 14.72 -8.71
CA GLY A 290 3.29 13.32 -8.28
C GLY A 290 4.16 13.08 -7.04
N ILE A 291 4.66 14.15 -6.41
CA ILE A 291 5.38 14.11 -5.14
C ILE A 291 4.42 14.54 -4.03
N SER A 292 4.43 13.79 -2.93
CA SER A 292 3.64 14.08 -1.73
C SER A 292 4.57 14.45 -0.58
N ILE A 293 4.26 15.54 0.11
CA ILE A 293 5.04 16.09 1.24
C ILE A 293 4.16 16.00 2.48
N PHE A 294 4.57 15.20 3.45
CA PHE A 294 3.83 14.95 4.68
C PHE A 294 4.54 15.59 5.86
N GLN A 295 3.76 16.15 6.81
CA GLN A 295 4.25 16.50 8.12
C GLN A 295 4.61 15.23 8.88
N SER A 296 5.87 15.09 9.32
CA SER A 296 6.38 13.86 9.96
C SER A 296 6.85 14.11 11.39
N SER A 297 7.67 15.13 11.60
CA SER A 297 8.25 15.45 12.91
C SER A 297 8.49 16.95 13.05
N TYR A 298 8.89 17.37 14.23
CA TYR A 298 9.32 18.73 14.51
C TYR A 298 10.34 18.74 15.64
N GLY A 299 10.96 19.87 15.83
CA GLY A 299 11.85 20.11 16.96
C GLY A 299 12.39 21.54 16.95
N THR A 300 13.33 21.79 17.87
CA THR A 300 14.00 23.06 17.99
C THR A 300 15.47 22.91 17.63
N LEU A 301 15.97 23.80 16.80
CA LEU A 301 17.40 23.92 16.55
C LEU A 301 17.96 25.04 17.41
N PRO A 302 19.11 24.84 18.06
CA PRO A 302 19.77 25.96 18.72
C PRO A 302 20.06 27.04 17.68
N SER A 303 19.62 28.26 17.99
CA SER A 303 19.91 29.41 17.13
C SER A 303 21.43 29.61 17.05
N ARG A 304 21.92 29.94 15.85
CA ARG A 304 23.33 30.42 15.70
C ARG A 304 23.53 31.80 16.20
N GLU A 305 22.50 32.44 16.79
CA GLU A 305 22.49 33.79 17.33
C GLU A 305 22.11 33.72 18.83
N ALA A 306 22.89 34.38 19.64
CA ALA A 306 22.67 34.47 21.07
C ALA A 306 22.75 35.93 21.53
N VAL A 307 21.88 36.30 22.46
CA VAL A 307 22.02 37.59 23.16
C VAL A 307 23.01 37.36 24.30
N MET A 308 24.17 38.01 24.19
CA MET A 308 25.21 37.94 25.19
C MET A 308 25.17 39.21 26.05
N SER A 309 25.39 39.07 27.35
CA SER A 309 25.52 40.18 28.26
C SER A 309 26.90 40.20 28.89
N PHE A 310 27.48 41.38 28.95
CA PHE A 310 28.82 41.66 29.48
C PHE A 310 28.67 42.67 30.63
N THR A 311 28.97 42.27 31.84
CA THR A 311 28.87 43.10 33.03
C THR A 311 30.24 43.52 33.50
N SER A 312 30.53 44.81 33.53
CA SER A 312 31.76 45.35 34.09
C SER A 312 31.74 45.17 35.62
N ARG A 313 32.81 44.63 36.20
CA ARG A 313 32.90 44.49 37.66
C ARG A 313 33.22 45.81 38.36
N SER A 314 33.92 46.72 37.70
CA SER A 314 34.33 47.99 38.25
C SER A 314 33.17 48.99 38.33
N THR A 315 32.37 49.08 37.28
CA THR A 315 31.29 50.06 37.15
C THR A 315 29.90 49.51 37.35
N GLY A 316 29.73 48.18 37.26
CA GLY A 316 28.43 47.52 37.29
C GLY A 316 27.61 47.68 36.00
N MET A 317 28.15 48.33 34.97
CA MET A 317 27.46 48.53 33.68
C MET A 317 27.27 47.22 32.96
N VAL A 318 26.09 47.05 32.35
CA VAL A 318 25.73 45.84 31.56
C VAL A 318 25.60 46.24 30.10
N TYR A 319 26.40 45.58 29.24
CA TYR A 319 26.39 45.73 27.80
C TYR A 319 25.75 44.48 27.18
N THR A 320 24.69 44.65 26.41
CA THR A 320 24.02 43.55 25.76
C THR A 320 24.23 43.61 24.25
N LYS A 321 24.60 42.49 23.66
CA LYS A 321 24.84 42.37 22.21
C LYS A 321 24.29 41.07 21.66
N GLU A 322 23.54 41.17 20.58
CA GLU A 322 23.18 40.01 19.76
C GLU A 322 24.39 39.61 18.92
N MET A 323 24.84 38.36 19.05
CA MET A 323 26.04 37.84 18.43
C MET A 323 25.72 36.56 17.67
N LYS A 324 26.30 36.42 16.49
CA LYS A 324 26.31 35.16 15.72
C LYS A 324 27.52 34.33 16.12
N ILE A 325 27.43 32.98 15.92
CA ILE A 325 28.63 32.12 16.03
C ILE A 325 29.69 32.63 15.03
N GLY A 326 30.91 32.83 15.51
CA GLY A 326 32.01 33.49 14.80
C GLY A 326 32.00 35.01 14.90
N GLY A 327 30.96 35.63 15.48
CA GLY A 327 30.89 37.08 15.70
C GLY A 327 31.83 37.55 16.80
N GLU A 328 32.39 38.76 16.61
CA GLU A 328 33.28 39.41 17.51
C GLU A 328 32.63 40.66 18.11
N PHE A 329 32.89 40.91 19.39
CA PHE A 329 32.43 42.12 20.11
C PHE A 329 33.54 42.68 20.98
N VAL A 330 33.90 43.93 20.71
CA VAL A 330 34.80 44.71 21.60
C VAL A 330 33.98 45.21 22.77
N ILE A 331 34.31 44.71 23.96
CA ILE A 331 33.59 45.06 25.18
C ILE A 331 34.01 46.49 25.60
N PRO A 332 33.05 47.42 25.81
CA PRO A 332 33.35 48.76 26.28
C PRO A 332 34.20 48.79 27.55
N GLU A 333 34.66 49.96 27.96
CA GLU A 333 35.53 50.16 29.13
C GLU A 333 36.90 49.48 29.02
N ASN A 334 37.37 49.18 27.80
CA ASN A 334 38.62 48.47 27.58
C ASN A 334 38.71 47.13 28.31
N LEU A 335 37.57 46.39 28.38
CA LEU A 335 37.46 45.10 29.05
C LEU A 335 37.88 43.91 28.20
N GLY A 336 38.28 44.17 26.95
CA GLY A 336 38.77 43.16 26.02
C GLY A 336 37.80 42.87 24.86
N THR A 337 38.14 41.86 24.09
CA THR A 337 37.35 41.42 22.92
C THR A 337 36.83 40.01 23.12
N PHE A 338 35.55 39.81 22.87
CA PHE A 338 34.89 38.49 22.98
C PHE A 338 34.44 38.00 21.62
N VAL A 339 34.73 36.74 21.33
CA VAL A 339 34.25 36.03 20.13
C VAL A 339 33.39 34.87 20.57
N LEU A 340 32.16 34.76 20.05
CA LEU A 340 31.30 33.61 20.27
C LEU A 340 31.76 32.50 19.30
N ALA A 341 32.49 31.49 19.82
CA ALA A 341 33.15 30.48 18.97
C ALA A 341 32.21 29.36 18.58
N ASP A 342 31.39 28.84 19.52
CA ASP A 342 30.58 27.62 19.26
C ASP A 342 29.44 27.47 20.29
N ILE A 343 28.54 26.56 20.04
CA ILE A 343 27.54 26.04 21.00
C ILE A 343 27.79 24.54 21.16
N ARG A 344 28.14 24.12 22.37
CA ARG A 344 28.38 22.69 22.65
C ARG A 344 27.22 22.10 23.43
N HIS A 345 26.67 20.99 22.88
CA HIS A 345 25.73 20.16 23.63
C HIS A 345 26.49 19.26 24.61
N ASN A 346 25.90 19.05 25.81
CA ASN A 346 26.52 18.26 26.88
C ASN A 346 27.97 18.66 27.18
N ALA A 347 28.23 19.96 27.25
CA ALA A 347 29.55 20.49 27.57
C ALA A 347 30.00 20.04 28.97
N GLN A 348 31.32 19.89 29.13
CA GLN A 348 31.95 19.59 30.41
C GLN A 348 32.85 20.76 30.83
N PHE A 349 32.81 21.08 32.09
CA PHE A 349 33.74 22.01 32.68
C PHE A 349 34.52 21.34 33.82
N ARG A 350 35.82 21.25 33.67
CA ARG A 350 36.73 20.53 34.63
C ARG A 350 36.25 19.12 34.97
N GLY A 351 35.78 18.39 33.93
CA GLY A 351 35.32 17.01 34.08
C GLY A 351 33.87 16.85 34.56
N ASN A 352 33.18 17.95 34.95
CA ASN A 352 31.78 17.89 35.36
C ASN A 352 30.86 18.29 34.20
N PRO A 353 29.74 17.58 33.95
CA PRO A 353 28.78 17.92 32.92
C PRO A 353 28.04 19.23 33.36
N VAL A 354 28.07 20.22 32.47
CA VAL A 354 27.38 21.54 32.71
C VAL A 354 26.16 21.73 31.80
N GLY A 355 25.85 20.69 30.95
CA GLY A 355 24.76 20.79 29.98
C GLY A 355 25.16 21.57 28.74
N ASP A 356 24.16 22.12 28.04
CA ASP A 356 24.40 22.95 26.86
C ASP A 356 25.06 24.28 27.25
N ALA A 357 26.10 24.66 26.51
CA ALA A 357 26.88 25.83 26.82
C ALA A 357 27.34 26.56 25.55
N PHE A 358 27.38 27.90 25.64
CA PHE A 358 28.10 28.72 24.67
C PHE A 358 29.60 28.64 24.99
N ILE A 359 30.38 28.49 23.93
CA ILE A 359 31.83 28.52 23.99
C ILE A 359 32.28 29.82 23.39
N GLY A 360 32.90 30.65 24.21
CA GLY A 360 33.46 31.92 23.77
C GLY A 360 34.97 31.98 23.94
N ARG A 361 35.59 32.92 23.28
CA ARG A 361 37.00 33.28 23.47
C ARG A 361 37.05 34.74 23.88
N LEU A 362 37.55 34.98 25.09
CA LEU A 362 37.78 36.33 25.58
C LEU A 362 39.28 36.66 25.48
N THR A 363 39.59 37.79 24.87
CA THR A 363 40.94 38.35 24.82
C THR A 363 41.00 39.62 25.67
N PRO A 364 41.55 39.58 26.88
CA PRO A 364 41.76 40.78 27.67
C PRO A 364 42.68 41.79 27.01
N PRO A 365 42.66 43.08 27.33
CA PRO A 365 43.45 44.13 26.64
C PRO A 365 44.96 43.89 26.64
N ASN A 366 45.48 43.30 27.72
CA ASN A 366 46.91 43.02 27.89
C ASN A 366 47.18 41.54 28.21
N GLY A 367 46.27 40.61 27.76
CA GLY A 367 46.36 39.23 28.10
C GLY A 367 46.28 38.29 26.88
N THR A 368 46.46 37.02 27.12
CA THR A 368 46.28 35.97 26.12
C THR A 368 44.80 35.56 26.00
N PRO A 369 44.34 35.16 24.82
CA PRO A 369 42.98 34.63 24.63
C PRO A 369 42.70 33.46 25.55
N GLU A 370 41.57 33.50 26.25
CA GLU A 370 41.08 32.40 27.11
C GLU A 370 39.73 31.86 26.63
N GLU A 371 39.52 30.56 26.72
CA GLU A 371 38.23 29.93 26.42
C GLU A 371 37.30 30.14 27.62
N VAL A 372 36.09 30.60 27.33
CA VAL A 372 35.04 30.85 28.34
C VAL A 372 33.87 29.91 28.03
N VAL A 373 33.53 29.07 29.01
CA VAL A 373 32.37 28.17 28.93
C VAL A 373 31.19 28.82 29.67
N LEU A 374 30.10 29.03 28.96
CA LEU A 374 28.92 29.77 29.49
C LEU A 374 27.71 28.79 29.42
N PRO A 375 27.46 28.02 30.50
CA PRO A 375 26.33 27.09 30.51
C PRO A 375 25.00 27.85 30.46
N ILE A 376 24.11 27.37 29.56
CA ILE A 376 22.82 28.03 29.32
C ILE A 376 21.93 28.03 30.56
N ARG A 377 21.97 26.93 31.33
CA ARG A 377 21.19 26.80 32.58
C ARG A 377 21.74 27.63 33.76
N PHE A 378 22.97 28.12 33.65
CA PHE A 378 23.64 28.82 34.73
C PHE A 378 24.19 30.18 34.26
N PRO A 379 23.35 31.19 34.02
CA PRO A 379 23.77 32.48 33.43
C PRO A 379 24.80 33.26 34.26
N THR A 380 24.95 32.93 35.55
CA THR A 380 25.94 33.56 36.42
C THR A 380 27.26 32.78 36.56
N PHE A 381 27.43 31.72 35.77
CA PHE A 381 28.56 30.77 35.89
C PHE A 381 29.93 31.46 35.73
N ASP A 382 30.06 32.42 34.82
CA ASP A 382 31.29 33.14 34.55
C ASP A 382 31.78 34.03 35.74
N ARG A 383 30.95 34.27 36.74
CA ARG A 383 31.40 34.93 37.94
C ARG A 383 32.56 34.23 38.65
N MET A 384 32.70 32.91 38.46
CA MET A 384 33.76 32.11 39.04
C MET A 384 35.13 32.37 38.39
N ARG A 385 35.16 32.89 37.17
CA ARG A 385 36.40 33.21 36.43
C ARG A 385 37.18 34.39 37.09
N ARG A 386 36.50 35.28 37.83
CA ARG A 386 37.10 36.46 38.50
C ARG A 386 37.75 37.48 37.57
N GLY A 387 37.40 37.49 36.26
CA GLY A 387 37.84 38.52 35.32
C GLY A 387 37.15 39.88 35.50
N ASP A 388 37.65 40.94 34.85
CA ASP A 388 37.10 42.30 34.93
C ASP A 388 35.69 42.44 34.35
N ALA A 389 35.35 41.60 33.39
CA ALA A 389 34.00 41.44 32.84
C ALA A 389 33.42 40.09 33.20
N VAL A 390 32.14 40.06 33.57
CA VAL A 390 31.34 38.83 33.72
C VAL A 390 30.48 38.67 32.47
N ILE A 391 30.63 37.52 31.82
CA ILE A 391 29.92 37.23 30.58
C ILE A 391 28.80 36.25 30.89
N ALA A 392 27.60 36.53 30.37
CA ALA A 392 26.48 35.62 30.46
C ALA A 392 25.83 35.42 29.10
N GLY A 393 25.55 34.19 28.76
CA GLY A 393 24.65 33.87 27.64
C GLY A 393 23.21 34.11 28.07
N GLY A 394 22.51 34.99 27.35
CA GLY A 394 21.08 35.22 27.52
C GLY A 394 20.22 34.22 26.77
N GLN A 395 18.95 34.55 26.57
CA GLN A 395 18.03 33.75 25.77
C GLN A 395 18.51 33.69 24.33
N PHE A 396 18.58 32.50 23.80
CA PHE A 396 18.71 32.34 22.35
C PHE A 396 17.32 32.04 21.74
N LYS A 397 17.09 32.63 20.59
CA LYS A 397 15.87 32.31 19.83
C LYS A 397 15.96 30.87 19.36
N GLU A 398 15.14 30.03 19.94
CA GLU A 398 14.95 28.67 19.38
C GLU A 398 14.32 28.84 17.99
N LYS A 399 15.01 28.36 16.96
CA LYS A 399 14.39 28.19 15.65
C LYS A 399 13.69 26.85 15.65
N HIS A 400 12.40 26.87 15.42
CA HIS A 400 11.68 25.64 15.17
C HIS A 400 12.06 25.08 13.80
N TYR A 401 12.02 23.78 13.67
CA TYR A 401 12.14 23.10 12.39
C TYR A 401 10.99 22.13 12.18
N THR A 402 10.59 21.98 10.93
CA THR A 402 9.68 20.94 10.50
C THR A 402 10.46 19.79 9.89
N GLY A 403 10.11 18.56 10.27
CA GLY A 403 10.59 17.34 9.62
C GLY A 403 9.52 16.85 8.66
N LEU A 404 9.88 16.76 7.38
CA LEU A 404 8.99 16.41 6.30
C LEU A 404 9.39 15.07 5.69
N GLN A 405 8.41 14.19 5.49
CA GLN A 405 8.56 13.03 4.64
C GLN A 405 8.13 13.41 3.23
N VAL A 406 9.00 13.17 2.26
CA VAL A 406 8.77 13.50 0.85
C VAL A 406 8.84 12.22 0.05
N ASN A 407 7.70 11.81 -0.50
CA ASN A 407 7.64 10.58 -1.26
C ASN A 407 7.05 10.79 -2.66
N LYS A 408 7.42 9.90 -3.56
CA LYS A 408 6.82 9.75 -4.87
C LYS A 408 6.48 8.28 -5.06
N ASP A 409 5.22 7.98 -5.34
CA ASP A 409 4.79 6.63 -5.66
C ASP A 409 3.87 6.65 -6.89
N PRO A 410 4.43 6.43 -8.09
CA PRO A 410 3.67 6.44 -9.33
C PRO A 410 2.75 5.20 -9.49
N GLY A 411 2.89 4.19 -8.63
CA GLY A 411 2.08 2.97 -8.66
C GLY A 411 0.78 3.05 -7.88
N VAL A 412 0.62 4.05 -7.02
CA VAL A 412 -0.52 4.18 -6.09
C VAL A 412 -1.87 4.16 -6.78
N ASP A 413 -2.05 4.88 -7.89
CA ASP A 413 -3.32 4.92 -8.62
C ASP A 413 -3.70 3.54 -9.19
N ILE A 414 -2.70 2.80 -9.67
CA ILE A 414 -2.90 1.42 -10.18
C ILE A 414 -3.31 0.49 -9.04
N VAL A 415 -2.68 0.65 -7.86
CA VAL A 415 -3.03 -0.12 -6.65
C VAL A 415 -4.47 0.17 -6.24
N TYR A 416 -4.91 1.42 -6.21
CA TYR A 416 -6.31 1.76 -5.89
C TYR A 416 -7.30 1.16 -6.88
N ILE A 417 -7.03 1.23 -8.18
CA ILE A 417 -7.85 0.56 -9.21
C ILE A 417 -7.90 -0.94 -8.95
N GLY A 418 -6.76 -1.55 -8.61
CA GLY A 418 -6.66 -2.97 -8.25
C GLY A 418 -7.56 -3.30 -7.05
N PHE A 419 -7.53 -2.52 -5.98
CA PHE A 419 -8.38 -2.72 -4.80
C PHE A 419 -9.87 -2.62 -5.12
N ILE A 420 -10.29 -1.61 -5.87
CA ILE A 420 -11.71 -1.44 -6.26
C ILE A 420 -12.16 -2.64 -7.09
N LEU A 421 -11.34 -3.08 -8.04
CA LEU A 421 -11.64 -4.24 -8.87
C LEU A 421 -11.68 -5.54 -8.06
N MET A 422 -10.81 -5.68 -7.05
CA MET A 422 -10.81 -6.82 -6.14
C MET A 422 -12.11 -6.91 -5.37
N ILE A 423 -12.56 -5.81 -4.77
CA ILE A 423 -13.81 -5.76 -4.02
C ILE A 423 -14.99 -6.13 -4.93
N ALA A 424 -15.06 -5.55 -6.12
CA ALA A 424 -16.11 -5.85 -7.10
C ALA A 424 -16.05 -7.33 -7.56
N GLY A 425 -14.86 -7.85 -7.85
CA GLY A 425 -14.63 -9.24 -8.23
C GLY A 425 -15.01 -10.23 -7.13
N CYS A 426 -14.63 -9.95 -5.88
CA CYS A 426 -15.01 -10.73 -4.71
C CYS A 426 -16.53 -10.71 -4.49
N TYR A 427 -17.17 -9.54 -4.58
CA TYR A 427 -18.62 -9.44 -4.48
C TYR A 427 -19.32 -10.33 -5.52
N VAL A 428 -18.91 -10.25 -6.77
CA VAL A 428 -19.46 -11.10 -7.84
C VAL A 428 -19.17 -12.58 -7.55
N THR A 429 -17.95 -12.90 -7.16
CA THR A 429 -17.51 -14.27 -6.92
C THR A 429 -18.24 -14.91 -5.74
N PHE A 430 -18.47 -14.21 -4.66
CA PHE A 430 -19.06 -14.80 -3.45
C PHE A 430 -20.57 -14.63 -3.36
N PHE A 431 -21.13 -13.52 -3.78
CA PHE A 431 -22.55 -13.20 -3.55
C PHE A 431 -23.45 -13.41 -4.77
N ARG A 432 -22.87 -13.51 -5.98
CA ARG A 432 -23.65 -13.78 -7.18
C ARG A 432 -23.55 -15.23 -7.58
N SER A 433 -24.67 -15.83 -7.97
CA SER A 433 -24.77 -17.26 -8.32
C SER A 433 -25.19 -17.44 -9.76
N HIS A 434 -24.50 -18.34 -10.47
CA HIS A 434 -24.96 -18.90 -11.73
C HIS A 434 -26.01 -19.94 -11.46
N GLN A 435 -27.21 -19.78 -12.02
CA GLN A 435 -28.38 -20.60 -11.80
C GLN A 435 -28.92 -21.12 -13.12
N GLN A 436 -29.30 -22.40 -13.14
CA GLN A 436 -29.96 -23.05 -14.26
C GLN A 436 -31.28 -23.62 -13.80
N VAL A 437 -32.34 -23.40 -14.57
CA VAL A 437 -33.69 -23.91 -14.35
C VAL A 437 -34.04 -24.86 -15.49
N PHE A 438 -34.71 -25.93 -15.15
CA PHE A 438 -35.19 -26.94 -16.08
C PHE A 438 -36.67 -27.22 -15.82
N ILE A 439 -37.48 -27.21 -16.88
CA ILE A 439 -38.90 -27.61 -16.83
C ILE A 439 -39.12 -28.59 -17.94
N GLN A 440 -39.68 -29.72 -17.62
CA GLN A 440 -40.08 -30.74 -18.60
C GLN A 440 -41.57 -31.03 -18.41
N ALA A 441 -42.35 -30.95 -19.47
CA ALA A 441 -43.71 -31.42 -19.56
C ALA A 441 -43.83 -32.56 -20.55
N SER A 442 -44.35 -33.70 -20.16
CA SER A 442 -44.53 -34.88 -21.04
C SER A 442 -45.84 -35.58 -20.73
N ARG A 443 -46.60 -35.91 -21.79
CA ARG A 443 -47.88 -36.59 -21.67
C ARG A 443 -47.64 -38.10 -21.49
N ARG A 444 -48.27 -38.68 -20.43
CA ARG A 444 -48.27 -40.12 -20.17
C ARG A 444 -49.60 -40.54 -19.60
N GLY A 445 -50.23 -41.52 -20.22
CA GLY A 445 -51.51 -42.10 -19.71
C GLY A 445 -52.66 -41.08 -19.54
N GLY A 446 -52.77 -40.11 -20.50
CA GLY A 446 -53.88 -39.12 -20.46
C GLY A 446 -53.58 -37.84 -19.71
N VAL A 447 -52.61 -37.83 -18.81
CA VAL A 447 -52.19 -36.64 -18.03
C VAL A 447 -50.81 -36.16 -18.41
N THR A 448 -50.55 -34.87 -18.26
CA THR A 448 -49.24 -34.26 -18.50
C THR A 448 -48.47 -34.22 -17.19
N ARG A 449 -47.36 -34.90 -17.10
CA ARG A 449 -46.44 -34.85 -15.98
C ARG A 449 -45.45 -33.67 -16.19
N VAL A 450 -45.45 -32.76 -15.26
CA VAL A 450 -44.54 -31.62 -15.23
C VAL A 450 -43.48 -31.83 -14.17
N THR A 451 -42.19 -31.67 -14.57
CA THR A 451 -41.05 -31.75 -13.67
C THR A 451 -40.32 -30.40 -13.71
N VAL A 452 -40.13 -29.79 -12.57
CA VAL A 452 -39.38 -28.53 -12.42
C VAL A 452 -38.16 -28.81 -11.56
N GLY A 453 -37.00 -28.45 -12.07
CA GLY A 453 -35.74 -28.63 -11.37
C GLY A 453 -34.77 -27.48 -11.61
N GLY A 454 -33.70 -27.39 -10.82
CA GLY A 454 -32.71 -26.38 -11.05
C GLY A 454 -31.42 -26.65 -10.30
N THR A 455 -30.36 -26.01 -10.76
CA THR A 455 -29.04 -26.09 -10.14
C THR A 455 -28.49 -24.69 -9.93
N ALA A 456 -27.73 -24.52 -8.86
CA ALA A 456 -26.95 -23.31 -8.59
C ALA A 456 -25.53 -23.70 -8.19
N ASN A 457 -24.54 -22.91 -8.64
CA ASN A 457 -23.14 -23.13 -8.24
C ASN A 457 -22.89 -22.73 -6.78
N LYS A 458 -23.78 -21.92 -6.21
CA LYS A 458 -23.74 -21.46 -4.82
C LYS A 458 -25.16 -21.35 -4.26
N ASN A 459 -25.29 -21.44 -2.94
CA ASN A 459 -26.55 -21.29 -2.22
C ASN A 459 -27.65 -22.24 -2.73
N LYS A 460 -27.43 -23.55 -2.59
CA LYS A 460 -28.38 -24.59 -3.01
C LYS A 460 -29.75 -24.42 -2.36
N ALA A 461 -29.80 -24.08 -1.07
CA ALA A 461 -31.05 -23.87 -0.35
C ALA A 461 -31.91 -22.72 -0.91
N ALA A 462 -31.26 -21.64 -1.40
CA ALA A 462 -32.01 -20.57 -2.08
C ALA A 462 -32.53 -21.02 -3.44
N MET A 463 -31.80 -21.90 -4.13
CA MET A 463 -32.24 -22.48 -5.40
C MET A 463 -33.45 -23.40 -5.19
N GLU A 464 -33.42 -24.25 -4.18
CA GLU A 464 -34.54 -25.11 -3.81
C GLU A 464 -35.83 -24.30 -3.55
N ARG A 465 -35.73 -23.26 -2.71
CA ARG A 465 -36.87 -22.34 -2.46
C ARG A 465 -37.35 -21.66 -3.76
N ARG A 466 -36.44 -21.35 -4.66
CA ARG A 466 -36.79 -20.78 -5.98
C ARG A 466 -37.55 -21.78 -6.85
N ILE A 467 -37.14 -23.04 -6.87
CA ILE A 467 -37.83 -24.12 -7.61
C ILE A 467 -39.22 -24.37 -7.04
N GLN A 468 -39.38 -24.44 -5.72
CA GLN A 468 -40.69 -24.57 -5.06
C GLN A 468 -41.63 -23.43 -5.44
N ARG A 469 -41.15 -22.16 -5.37
CA ARG A 469 -41.93 -20.99 -5.78
C ARG A 469 -42.29 -21.01 -7.26
N LEU A 470 -41.36 -21.43 -8.12
CA LEU A 470 -41.62 -21.53 -9.54
C LEU A 470 -42.67 -22.63 -9.85
N SER A 471 -42.53 -23.79 -9.22
CA SER A 471 -43.50 -24.89 -9.34
C SER A 471 -44.88 -24.48 -8.90
N ALA A 472 -44.99 -23.83 -7.72
CA ALA A 472 -46.29 -23.32 -7.21
C ALA A 472 -46.92 -22.29 -8.17
N ALA A 473 -46.12 -21.39 -8.72
CA ALA A 473 -46.62 -20.40 -9.68
C ALA A 473 -47.07 -21.04 -11.02
N LEU A 474 -46.31 -22.03 -11.51
CA LEU A 474 -46.72 -22.74 -12.76
C LEU A 474 -48.02 -23.49 -12.61
N LYS A 475 -48.32 -24.07 -11.44
CA LYS A 475 -49.61 -24.70 -11.13
C LYS A 475 -50.78 -23.73 -11.16
N GLN A 476 -50.57 -22.43 -10.86
CA GLN A 476 -51.61 -21.42 -10.79
C GLN A 476 -51.85 -20.70 -12.13
N LEU A 477 -51.03 -20.92 -13.15
CA LEU A 477 -51.25 -20.32 -14.46
C LEU A 477 -52.51 -20.93 -15.13
N LYS A 478 -53.45 -20.04 -15.46
CA LYS A 478 -54.71 -20.41 -16.11
C LYS A 478 -54.64 -20.17 -17.60
#